data_b05fc123a28313ce29191e490b4c8c76
#
_entry.id   b05fc123a28313ce29191e490b4c8c76
#
_cell.length_a   1.000
_cell.length_b   1.000
_cell.length_c   1.000
_cell.angle_alpha   90.00
_cell.angle_beta   90.00
_cell.angle_gamma   90.00
#
_symmetry.space_group_name_H-M   'P 1'
#
loop_
_entity.id
_entity.type
_entity.pdbx_description
1 polymer ?
#
loop_
_entity_poly.entity_id
_entity_poly.type
_entity_poly.pdbx_seq_one_letter_code
_entity_poly.pdbx_strand_id
1 'polypeptide(L)'
;MCRYDPSENLTDQPLHTGDLFTRISNQKEVHFPEEQVLDWFVQLCLAVKHVHDRKILHRDLKTQNIFLTKVGIIKLGDFGIARVLKSTGELARTAIGTPYYLSPEICESQPYNNKSDIWSLGCILYEMTTLKHAFEAGNMKGLIMKILRGSYPPIPASYSRELRSLIDSVLRRTPKERPSINTILRYVPGAVLCGLGQD
;
A
#
# COMPACT_ATOMS: atom_id res chain seq x y z
N MET A 1 -0.33 10.32 -23.34
CA MET A 1 0.73 9.65 -24.11
C MET A 1 2.00 9.67 -23.27
N CYS A 2 2.10 8.76 -22.30
CA CYS A 2 3.28 8.64 -21.45
C CYS A 2 4.33 7.84 -22.21
N ARG A 3 5.32 8.53 -22.77
CA ARG A 3 6.50 7.88 -23.37
C ARG A 3 7.42 7.44 -22.23
N TYR A 4 7.60 6.14 -22.06
CA TYR A 4 8.71 5.58 -21.34
C TYR A 4 9.93 5.63 -22.27
N ASP A 5 10.90 6.47 -21.96
CA ASP A 5 12.19 6.52 -22.64
C ASP A 5 13.22 5.72 -21.80
N PRO A 6 13.73 4.59 -22.31
CA PRO A 6 14.72 3.78 -21.59
C PRO A 6 16.13 4.39 -21.54
N SER A 7 16.37 5.51 -22.20
CA SER A 7 17.71 6.11 -22.36
C SER A 7 18.01 7.24 -21.38
N GLU A 8 17.07 7.63 -20.50
CA GLU A 8 17.37 8.64 -19.49
C GLU A 8 18.27 8.03 -18.40
N ASN A 9 19.51 8.45 -18.42
CA ASN A 9 20.54 8.13 -17.43
C ASN A 9 20.05 8.36 -16.01
N LEU A 10 20.06 7.30 -15.21
CA LEU A 10 19.58 7.19 -13.82
C LEU A 10 20.45 7.96 -12.78
N THR A 11 21.36 8.85 -13.20
CA THR A 11 22.44 9.31 -12.29
C THR A 11 22.38 10.77 -11.85
N ASP A 12 21.48 11.64 -12.36
CA ASP A 12 21.65 13.09 -12.10
C ASP A 12 20.39 13.90 -11.75
N GLN A 13 19.38 13.32 -11.09
CA GLN A 13 18.33 14.18 -10.54
C GLN A 13 18.16 13.92 -9.03
N PRO A 14 18.11 14.97 -8.19
CA PRO A 14 17.59 14.83 -6.84
C PRO A 14 16.08 14.57 -6.92
N LEU A 15 15.73 13.30 -7.13
CA LEU A 15 14.46 12.84 -7.70
C LEU A 15 13.32 12.76 -6.68
N HIS A 16 13.59 12.98 -5.38
CA HIS A 16 12.57 12.72 -4.38
C HIS A 16 12.36 13.94 -3.47
N THR A 17 11.10 14.33 -3.32
CA THR A 17 10.68 15.29 -2.28
C THR A 17 10.56 14.61 -0.91
N GLY A 18 10.90 13.32 -0.82
CA GLY A 18 10.75 12.47 0.35
C GLY A 18 9.87 11.27 0.07
N ASP A 19 9.66 10.45 1.10
CA ASP A 19 8.76 9.32 1.07
C ASP A 19 7.31 9.74 1.42
N LEU A 20 6.37 8.84 1.13
CA LEU A 20 4.95 9.07 1.39
C LEU A 20 4.66 9.18 2.89
N PHE A 21 5.41 8.47 3.75
CA PHE A 21 5.31 8.58 5.20
C PHE A 21 5.60 10.00 5.68
N THR A 22 6.72 10.58 5.22
CA THR A 22 7.08 11.98 5.52
C THR A 22 6.01 12.95 5.01
N ARG A 23 5.47 12.68 3.81
CA ARG A 23 4.41 13.49 3.22
C ARG A 23 3.12 13.45 4.05
N ILE A 24 2.71 12.28 4.54
CA ILE A 24 1.55 12.09 5.43
C ILE A 24 1.80 12.79 6.77
N SER A 25 2.95 12.57 7.39
CA SER A 25 3.30 13.15 8.69
C SER A 25 3.28 14.68 8.69
N ASN A 26 3.58 15.30 7.55
CA ASN A 26 3.61 16.76 7.40
C ASN A 26 2.22 17.39 7.16
N GLN A 27 1.14 16.60 7.05
CA GLN A 27 -0.21 17.12 6.73
C GLN A 27 -0.90 17.88 7.86
N LYS A 28 -0.36 17.85 9.09
CA LYS A 28 -0.91 18.62 10.24
C LYS A 28 -2.45 18.51 10.35
N GLU A 29 -2.96 17.28 10.29
CA GLU A 29 -4.40 16.93 10.37
C GLU A 29 -5.27 17.39 9.18
N VAL A 30 -4.71 17.99 8.14
CA VAL A 30 -5.44 18.33 6.91
C VAL A 30 -5.40 17.13 5.96
N HIS A 31 -6.55 16.48 5.75
CA HIS A 31 -6.64 15.33 4.86
C HIS A 31 -6.32 15.70 3.40
N PHE A 32 -5.73 14.77 2.67
CA PHE A 32 -5.52 14.92 1.23
C PHE A 32 -6.85 14.96 0.48
N PRO A 33 -6.97 15.74 -0.61
CA PRO A 33 -8.09 15.61 -1.54
C PRO A 33 -8.21 14.18 -2.07
N GLU A 34 -9.44 13.67 -2.22
CA GLU A 34 -9.67 12.31 -2.70
C GLU A 34 -9.02 12.04 -4.06
N GLU A 35 -9.08 13.00 -4.97
CA GLU A 35 -8.43 12.92 -6.29
C GLU A 35 -6.94 12.64 -6.16
N GLN A 36 -6.24 13.32 -5.26
CA GLN A 36 -4.82 13.12 -5.02
C GLN A 36 -4.51 11.73 -4.43
N VAL A 37 -5.36 11.26 -3.50
CA VAL A 37 -5.23 9.92 -2.91
C VAL A 37 -5.39 8.86 -3.99
N LEU A 38 -6.40 9.00 -4.85
CA LEU A 38 -6.68 8.07 -5.93
C LEU A 38 -5.59 8.08 -7.01
N ASP A 39 -5.08 9.25 -7.37
CA ASP A 39 -3.97 9.37 -8.32
C ASP A 39 -2.73 8.59 -7.83
N TRP A 40 -2.30 8.82 -6.61
CA TRP A 40 -1.17 8.09 -6.03
C TRP A 40 -1.45 6.60 -5.91
N PHE A 41 -2.67 6.24 -5.50
CA PHE A 41 -3.04 4.83 -5.32
C PHE A 41 -3.06 4.06 -6.65
N VAL A 42 -3.54 4.67 -7.74
CA VAL A 42 -3.49 4.07 -9.08
C VAL A 42 -2.06 3.81 -9.52
N GLN A 43 -1.19 4.81 -9.38
CA GLN A 43 0.23 4.66 -9.73
C GLN A 43 0.88 3.52 -8.94
N LEU A 44 0.60 3.44 -7.63
CA LEU A 44 1.09 2.37 -6.76
C LEU A 44 0.56 0.99 -7.19
N CYS A 45 -0.74 0.90 -7.51
CA CYS A 45 -1.34 -0.33 -8.01
C CYS A 45 -0.72 -0.78 -9.34
N LEU A 46 -0.42 0.15 -10.25
CA LEU A 46 0.26 -0.17 -11.51
C LEU A 46 1.68 -0.70 -11.27
N ALA A 47 2.43 -0.10 -10.35
CA ALA A 47 3.75 -0.59 -9.96
C ALA A 47 3.69 -2.00 -9.37
N VAL A 48 2.73 -2.26 -8.46
CA VAL A 48 2.55 -3.60 -7.86
C VAL A 48 2.06 -4.61 -8.90
N LYS A 49 1.16 -4.21 -9.80
CA LYS A 49 0.75 -5.06 -10.92
C LYS A 49 1.94 -5.48 -11.78
N HIS A 50 2.82 -4.55 -12.12
CA HIS A 50 4.01 -4.82 -12.93
C HIS A 50 4.90 -5.91 -12.34
N VAL A 51 5.08 -5.93 -11.01
CA VAL A 51 5.89 -6.97 -10.35
C VAL A 51 5.12 -8.28 -10.20
N HIS A 52 3.81 -8.23 -9.90
CA HIS A 52 2.98 -9.43 -9.80
C HIS A 52 2.85 -10.18 -11.13
N ASP A 53 2.75 -9.47 -12.27
CA ASP A 53 2.74 -10.07 -13.60
C ASP A 53 4.02 -10.86 -13.89
N ARG A 54 5.14 -10.45 -13.29
CA ARG A 54 6.45 -11.14 -13.34
C ARG A 54 6.63 -12.21 -12.26
N LYS A 55 5.54 -12.55 -11.53
CA LYS A 55 5.54 -13.54 -10.43
C LYS A 55 6.46 -13.15 -9.26
N ILE A 56 6.70 -11.86 -9.08
CA ILE A 56 7.45 -11.29 -7.97
C ILE A 56 6.46 -10.76 -6.94
N LEU A 57 6.70 -11.04 -5.65
CA LEU A 57 5.98 -10.45 -4.53
C LEU A 57 6.85 -9.37 -3.89
N HIS A 58 6.25 -8.21 -3.58
CA HIS A 58 7.01 -7.09 -3.02
C HIS A 58 7.43 -7.35 -1.57
N ARG A 59 6.50 -7.82 -0.71
CA ARG A 59 6.70 -8.25 0.68
C ARG A 59 7.03 -7.17 1.71
N ASP A 60 7.34 -5.94 1.31
CA ASP A 60 7.63 -4.81 2.22
C ASP A 60 6.96 -3.52 1.74
N LEU A 61 5.68 -3.61 1.33
CA LEU A 61 4.89 -2.43 0.99
C LEU A 61 4.55 -1.65 2.26
N LYS A 62 5.02 -0.40 2.30
CA LYS A 62 4.79 0.57 3.38
C LYS A 62 5.04 1.99 2.86
N THR A 63 4.52 2.99 3.53
CA THR A 63 4.64 4.40 3.12
C THR A 63 6.08 4.90 3.06
N GLN A 64 6.99 4.33 3.87
CA GLN A 64 8.43 4.64 3.85
C GLN A 64 9.14 4.17 2.58
N ASN A 65 8.61 3.15 1.88
CA ASN A 65 9.17 2.60 0.65
C ASN A 65 8.51 3.16 -0.61
N ILE A 66 7.68 4.18 -0.47
CA ILE A 66 6.99 4.86 -1.57
C ILE A 66 7.54 6.28 -1.67
N PHE A 67 8.24 6.58 -2.73
CA PHE A 67 8.87 7.88 -2.95
C PHE A 67 8.04 8.73 -3.89
N LEU A 68 8.00 10.04 -3.62
CA LEU A 68 7.30 11.03 -4.42
C LEU A 68 8.31 11.91 -5.15
N THR A 69 8.12 12.09 -6.45
CA THR A 69 8.87 13.09 -7.22
C THR A 69 8.23 14.47 -7.03
N LYS A 70 8.97 15.54 -7.41
CA LYS A 70 8.47 16.93 -7.36
C LYS A 70 7.20 17.13 -8.21
N VAL A 71 6.99 16.31 -9.23
CA VAL A 71 5.83 16.36 -10.12
C VAL A 71 4.71 15.39 -9.71
N GLY A 72 4.78 14.78 -8.51
CA GLY A 72 3.73 13.92 -7.98
C GLY A 72 3.76 12.47 -8.48
N ILE A 73 4.84 12.05 -9.17
CA ILE A 73 4.96 10.67 -9.64
C ILE A 73 5.43 9.78 -8.49
N ILE A 74 4.77 8.63 -8.32
CA ILE A 74 5.13 7.58 -7.37
C ILE A 74 6.27 6.72 -7.92
N LYS A 75 7.28 6.49 -7.09
CA LYS A 75 8.33 5.50 -7.31
C LYS A 75 8.29 4.50 -6.18
N LEU A 76 8.04 3.23 -6.51
CA LEU A 76 8.08 2.14 -5.54
C LEU A 76 9.53 1.68 -5.38
N GLY A 77 10.06 1.81 -4.17
CA GLY A 77 11.42 1.41 -3.82
C GLY A 77 11.44 0.18 -2.92
N ASP A 78 12.65 -0.30 -2.70
CA ASP A 78 13.01 -1.33 -1.74
C ASP A 78 12.17 -2.62 -1.84
N PHE A 79 12.43 -3.37 -2.90
CA PHE A 79 11.96 -4.76 -3.00
C PHE A 79 12.66 -5.54 -1.89
N GLY A 80 11.92 -5.78 -0.80
CA GLY A 80 12.44 -6.54 0.34
C GLY A 80 12.99 -7.87 -0.14
N ILE A 81 14.31 -8.01 -0.18
CA ILE A 81 14.97 -9.28 -0.48
C ILE A 81 14.42 -10.28 0.53
N ALA A 82 13.58 -11.19 0.04
CA ALA A 82 13.10 -12.41 0.67
C ALA A 82 13.37 -12.53 2.19
N ARG A 83 12.76 -11.71 3.03
CA ARG A 83 12.64 -12.02 4.46
C ARG A 83 11.64 -13.15 4.57
N VAL A 84 12.14 -14.36 4.53
CA VAL A 84 11.42 -15.53 5.00
C VAL A 84 11.28 -15.37 6.52
N LEU A 85 10.17 -14.79 6.95
CA LEU A 85 9.79 -14.79 8.36
C LEU A 85 9.45 -16.24 8.74
N LYS A 86 10.36 -16.91 9.43
CA LYS A 86 10.24 -18.34 9.76
C LYS A 86 9.25 -18.63 10.87
N SER A 87 8.87 -17.63 11.69
CA SER A 87 7.86 -17.79 12.75
C SER A 87 7.38 -16.46 13.34
N THR A 88 6.20 -16.47 13.97
CA THR A 88 5.67 -15.34 14.77
C THR A 88 6.61 -14.91 15.90
N GLY A 89 7.43 -15.81 16.43
CA GLY A 89 8.47 -15.50 17.42
C GLY A 89 9.63 -14.67 16.87
N GLU A 90 9.95 -14.81 15.58
CA GLU A 90 10.95 -13.98 14.90
C GLU A 90 10.40 -12.59 14.54
N LEU A 91 9.08 -12.46 14.27
CA LEU A 91 8.41 -11.16 14.14
C LEU A 91 8.63 -10.26 15.36
N ALA A 92 8.57 -10.85 16.56
CA ALA A 92 8.78 -10.12 17.82
C ALA A 92 10.25 -9.75 18.08
N ARG A 93 11.22 -10.48 17.48
CA ARG A 93 12.65 -10.30 17.73
C ARG A 93 13.37 -9.48 16.64
N THR A 94 12.85 -9.41 15.42
CA THR A 94 13.50 -8.74 14.27
C THR A 94 12.93 -7.36 13.96
N ALA A 95 11.92 -6.89 14.72
CA ALA A 95 11.28 -5.62 14.47
C ALA A 95 12.15 -4.44 14.92
N ILE A 96 13.04 -4.00 14.05
CA ILE A 96 13.40 -2.59 13.98
C ILE A 96 12.17 -1.89 13.38
N GLY A 97 11.23 -1.44 14.22
CA GLY A 97 9.99 -0.79 13.83
C GLY A 97 8.72 -1.64 14.02
N THR A 98 7.57 -0.99 14.20
CA THR A 98 6.27 -1.64 14.38
C THR A 98 5.70 -2.06 13.02
N PRO A 99 5.30 -3.33 12.83
CA PRO A 99 4.89 -3.85 11.52
C PRO A 99 3.40 -3.59 11.23
N TYR A 100 3.02 -2.34 11.04
CA TYR A 100 1.64 -1.89 10.83
C TYR A 100 0.94 -2.46 9.58
N TYR A 101 1.71 -3.00 8.62
CA TYR A 101 1.23 -3.49 7.33
C TYR A 101 1.14 -5.02 7.24
N LEU A 102 1.38 -5.74 8.35
CA LEU A 102 1.25 -7.20 8.41
C LEU A 102 -0.18 -7.63 8.10
N SER A 103 -0.31 -8.63 7.24
CA SER A 103 -1.60 -9.23 6.93
C SER A 103 -2.01 -10.30 7.96
N PRO A 104 -3.32 -10.56 8.13
CA PRO A 104 -3.82 -11.58 9.05
C PRO A 104 -3.17 -12.96 8.83
N GLU A 105 -3.04 -13.39 7.58
CA GLU A 105 -2.40 -14.67 7.24
C GLU A 105 -0.95 -14.76 7.70
N ILE A 106 -0.20 -13.64 7.66
CA ILE A 106 1.18 -13.61 8.17
C ILE A 106 1.19 -13.66 9.70
N CYS A 107 0.25 -12.97 10.35
CA CYS A 107 0.07 -13.07 11.80
C CYS A 107 -0.28 -14.50 12.26
N GLU A 108 -0.94 -15.28 11.40
CA GLU A 108 -1.30 -16.70 11.61
C GLU A 108 -0.21 -17.68 11.08
N SER A 109 0.97 -17.18 10.73
CA SER A 109 2.09 -17.98 10.17
C SER A 109 1.74 -18.73 8.88
N GLN A 110 0.79 -18.22 8.11
CA GLN A 110 0.44 -18.73 6.79
C GLN A 110 1.40 -18.18 5.72
N PRO A 111 1.58 -18.87 4.58
CA PRO A 111 2.45 -18.40 3.51
C PRO A 111 2.04 -17.05 2.95
N TYR A 112 3.03 -16.18 2.69
CA TYR A 112 2.83 -14.91 1.98
C TYR A 112 2.43 -15.15 0.52
N ASN A 113 1.48 -14.37 0.02
CA ASN A 113 1.04 -14.43 -1.37
C ASN A 113 0.70 -13.02 -1.91
N ASN A 114 0.29 -12.92 -3.16
CA ASN A 114 -0.08 -11.66 -3.79
C ASN A 114 -1.22 -10.90 -3.05
N LYS A 115 -2.11 -11.62 -2.36
CA LYS A 115 -3.17 -11.01 -1.56
C LYS A 115 -2.65 -10.39 -0.25
N SER A 116 -1.45 -10.77 0.19
CA SER A 116 -0.78 -10.12 1.31
C SER A 116 -0.25 -8.73 0.89
N ASP A 117 0.28 -8.58 -0.33
CA ASP A 117 0.59 -7.27 -0.91
C ASP A 117 -0.68 -6.40 -1.06
N ILE A 118 -1.83 -6.99 -1.45
CA ILE A 118 -3.12 -6.26 -1.52
C ILE A 118 -3.54 -5.74 -0.15
N TRP A 119 -3.36 -6.50 0.92
CA TRP A 119 -3.63 -6.03 2.28
C TRP A 119 -2.75 -4.81 2.62
N SER A 120 -1.46 -4.90 2.35
CA SER A 120 -0.53 -3.78 2.60
C SER A 120 -0.92 -2.54 1.79
N LEU A 121 -1.37 -2.69 0.53
CA LEU A 121 -1.95 -1.60 -0.27
C LEU A 121 -3.19 -0.99 0.41
N GLY A 122 -4.06 -1.81 1.00
CA GLY A 122 -5.21 -1.35 1.78
C GLY A 122 -4.80 -0.53 3.00
N CYS A 123 -3.78 -0.97 3.74
CA CYS A 123 -3.23 -0.21 4.88
C CYS A 123 -2.66 1.14 4.43
N ILE A 124 -1.94 1.19 3.29
CA ILE A 124 -1.40 2.43 2.72
C ILE A 124 -2.53 3.37 2.30
N LEU A 125 -3.56 2.85 1.62
CA LEU A 125 -4.72 3.65 1.19
C LEU A 125 -5.47 4.23 2.39
N TYR A 126 -5.66 3.43 3.44
CA TYR A 126 -6.25 3.91 4.70
C TYR A 126 -5.39 5.01 5.33
N GLU A 127 -4.08 4.84 5.38
CA GLU A 127 -3.15 5.84 5.94
C GLU A 127 -3.16 7.15 5.14
N MET A 128 -3.24 7.10 3.82
CA MET A 128 -3.40 8.30 2.97
C MET A 128 -4.72 9.05 3.25
N THR A 129 -5.80 8.33 3.59
CA THR A 129 -7.12 8.94 3.83
C THR A 129 -7.32 9.43 5.27
N THR A 130 -6.66 8.82 6.25
CA THR A 130 -6.89 9.11 7.67
C THR A 130 -5.71 9.75 8.36
N LEU A 131 -4.54 9.78 7.72
CA LEU A 131 -3.24 10.20 8.26
C LEU A 131 -2.80 9.36 9.47
N LYS A 132 -3.39 8.16 9.65
CA LYS A 132 -3.14 7.23 10.76
C LYS A 132 -3.05 5.81 10.25
N HIS A 133 -2.34 4.95 10.96
CA HIS A 133 -2.33 3.53 10.62
C HIS A 133 -3.71 2.88 10.83
N ALA A 134 -4.08 1.93 9.97
CA ALA A 134 -5.34 1.20 10.09
C ALA A 134 -5.38 0.37 11.39
N PHE A 135 -4.24 -0.18 11.75
CA PHE A 135 -4.08 -1.00 12.96
C PHE A 135 -2.93 -0.43 13.78
N GLU A 136 -3.22 -0.03 15.02
CA GLU A 136 -2.25 0.54 15.93
C GLU A 136 -2.50 0.05 17.35
N ALA A 137 -1.44 -0.28 18.09
CA ALA A 137 -1.52 -0.67 19.50
C ALA A 137 -0.22 -0.35 20.23
N GLY A 138 -0.28 -0.24 21.54
CA GLY A 138 0.88 0.04 22.40
C GLY A 138 1.90 -1.09 22.49
N ASN A 139 1.59 -2.28 21.95
CA ASN A 139 2.51 -3.42 21.92
C ASN A 139 2.17 -4.38 20.76
N MET A 140 3.12 -5.26 20.42
CA MET A 140 3.00 -6.22 19.32
C MET A 140 1.80 -7.15 19.45
N LYS A 141 1.54 -7.69 20.64
CA LYS A 141 0.42 -8.60 20.88
C LYS A 141 -0.92 -7.91 20.61
N GLY A 142 -1.09 -6.69 21.06
CA GLY A 142 -2.27 -5.89 20.84
C GLY A 142 -2.45 -5.55 19.34
N LEU A 143 -1.35 -5.25 18.62
CA LEU A 143 -1.38 -5.00 17.19
C LEU A 143 -1.84 -6.25 16.41
N ILE A 144 -1.23 -7.40 16.65
CA ILE A 144 -1.62 -8.68 16.04
C ILE A 144 -3.11 -8.96 16.30
N MET A 145 -3.60 -8.78 17.52
CA MET A 145 -5.01 -8.99 17.85
C MET A 145 -5.94 -8.05 17.06
N LYS A 146 -5.57 -6.78 16.84
CA LYS A 146 -6.35 -5.84 16.03
C LYS A 146 -6.36 -6.26 14.55
N ILE A 147 -5.21 -6.64 13.99
CA ILE A 147 -5.08 -7.14 12.62
C ILE A 147 -5.97 -8.38 12.43
N LEU A 148 -5.89 -9.35 13.32
CA LEU A 148 -6.69 -10.57 13.26
C LEU A 148 -8.20 -10.33 13.40
N ARG A 149 -8.61 -9.30 14.12
CA ARG A 149 -10.01 -8.85 14.18
C ARG A 149 -10.45 -8.19 12.88
N GLY A 150 -9.52 -7.53 12.16
CA GLY A 150 -9.80 -6.79 10.93
C GLY A 150 -10.66 -5.55 11.18
N SER A 151 -10.65 -5.00 12.40
CA SER A 151 -11.45 -3.82 12.76
C SER A 151 -10.54 -2.60 12.91
N TYR A 152 -10.83 -1.56 12.16
CA TYR A 152 -10.13 -0.28 12.14
C TYR A 152 -11.11 0.89 12.32
N PRO A 153 -10.65 2.07 12.76
CA PRO A 153 -11.49 3.25 12.89
C PRO A 153 -12.13 3.68 11.57
N PRO A 154 -13.31 4.33 11.61
CA PRO A 154 -14.00 4.74 10.39
C PRO A 154 -13.20 5.78 9.61
N ILE A 155 -13.29 5.69 8.28
CA ILE A 155 -12.71 6.64 7.35
C ILE A 155 -13.55 7.92 7.37
N PRO A 156 -12.96 9.12 7.28
CA PRO A 156 -13.69 10.38 7.28
C PRO A 156 -14.83 10.41 6.26
N ALA A 157 -15.99 10.94 6.67
CA ALA A 157 -17.18 11.01 5.82
C ALA A 157 -17.02 11.99 4.64
N SER A 158 -15.97 12.81 4.63
CA SER A 158 -15.61 13.69 3.51
C SER A 158 -15.18 12.93 2.26
N TYR A 159 -14.72 11.68 2.39
CA TYR A 159 -14.41 10.80 1.27
C TYR A 159 -15.64 10.11 0.71
N SER A 160 -15.63 9.81 -0.59
CA SER A 160 -16.72 9.14 -1.29
C SER A 160 -17.04 7.76 -0.68
N ARG A 161 -18.28 7.30 -0.93
CA ARG A 161 -18.68 5.94 -0.55
C ARG A 161 -17.85 4.89 -1.30
N GLU A 162 -17.50 5.18 -2.54
CA GLU A 162 -16.72 4.32 -3.44
C GLU A 162 -15.32 4.08 -2.87
N LEU A 163 -14.61 5.14 -2.45
CA LEU A 163 -13.29 5.03 -1.85
C LEU A 163 -13.35 4.25 -0.52
N ARG A 164 -14.33 4.53 0.32
CA ARG A 164 -14.52 3.79 1.58
C ARG A 164 -14.80 2.32 1.34
N SER A 165 -15.67 1.98 0.35
CA SER A 165 -15.95 0.60 -0.04
C SER A 165 -14.73 -0.11 -0.63
N LEU A 166 -13.87 0.60 -1.37
CA LEU A 166 -12.61 0.05 -1.87
C LEU A 166 -11.70 -0.35 -0.70
N ILE A 167 -11.50 0.54 0.28
CA ILE A 167 -10.68 0.24 1.47
C ILE A 167 -11.25 -0.99 2.20
N ASP A 168 -12.56 -1.04 2.44
CA ASP A 168 -13.21 -2.19 3.09
C ASP A 168 -13.00 -3.50 2.31
N SER A 169 -12.97 -3.43 0.98
CA SER A 169 -12.78 -4.61 0.14
C SER A 169 -11.35 -5.15 0.18
N VAL A 170 -10.35 -4.28 0.21
CA VAL A 170 -8.94 -4.67 0.21
C VAL A 170 -8.45 -5.08 1.61
N LEU A 171 -9.10 -4.59 2.68
CA LEU A 171 -8.82 -4.94 4.07
C LEU A 171 -9.70 -6.11 4.58
N ARG A 172 -10.17 -6.99 3.70
CA ARG A 172 -10.84 -8.23 4.11
C ARG A 172 -9.86 -9.16 4.80
N ARG A 173 -10.26 -9.76 5.95
CA ARG A 173 -9.42 -10.72 6.69
C ARG A 173 -9.00 -11.89 5.82
N THR A 174 -9.98 -12.50 5.13
CA THR A 174 -9.76 -13.66 4.27
C THR A 174 -9.07 -13.24 2.98
N PRO A 175 -7.85 -13.72 2.67
CA PRO A 175 -7.13 -13.30 1.47
C PRO A 175 -7.92 -13.50 0.17
N LYS A 176 -8.71 -14.58 0.08
CA LYS A 176 -9.52 -14.91 -1.11
C LYS A 176 -10.63 -13.90 -1.39
N GLU A 177 -11.13 -13.21 -0.35
CA GLU A 177 -12.17 -12.17 -0.47
C GLU A 177 -11.62 -10.84 -0.95
N ARG A 178 -10.31 -10.60 -0.83
CA ARG A 178 -9.68 -9.38 -1.33
C ARG A 178 -9.70 -9.37 -2.86
N PRO A 179 -9.99 -8.23 -3.51
CA PRO A 179 -9.95 -8.13 -4.96
C PRO A 179 -8.53 -8.41 -5.49
N SER A 180 -8.43 -8.79 -6.76
CA SER A 180 -7.15 -8.83 -7.45
C SER A 180 -6.69 -7.41 -7.79
N ILE A 181 -5.39 -7.23 -8.04
CA ILE A 181 -4.85 -5.91 -8.47
C ILE A 181 -5.55 -5.43 -9.76
N ASN A 182 -5.84 -6.32 -10.70
CA ASN A 182 -6.57 -6.01 -11.92
C ASN A 182 -8.02 -5.57 -11.64
N THR A 183 -8.65 -6.16 -10.62
CA THR A 183 -9.99 -5.77 -10.18
C THR A 183 -9.96 -4.37 -9.57
N ILE A 184 -9.00 -4.08 -8.69
CA ILE A 184 -8.82 -2.76 -8.07
C ILE A 184 -8.68 -1.69 -9.16
N LEU A 185 -7.79 -1.89 -10.13
CA LEU A 185 -7.55 -0.93 -11.22
C LEU A 185 -8.77 -0.65 -12.08
N ARG A 186 -9.73 -1.59 -12.19
CA ARG A 186 -11.00 -1.35 -12.91
C ARG A 186 -11.99 -0.50 -12.12
N TYR A 187 -11.92 -0.53 -10.79
CA TYR A 187 -12.86 0.21 -9.94
C TYR A 187 -12.40 1.64 -9.63
N VAL A 188 -11.11 1.95 -9.79
CA VAL A 188 -10.60 3.29 -9.47
C VAL A 188 -10.83 4.22 -10.67
N PRO A 189 -11.63 5.31 -10.53
CA PRO A 189 -11.76 6.31 -11.59
C PRO A 189 -10.39 6.92 -11.90
N GLY A 190 -10.01 6.99 -13.17
CA GLY A 190 -8.69 7.51 -13.60
C GLY A 190 -7.73 6.44 -14.11
N ALA A 191 -7.86 5.17 -13.73
CA ALA A 191 -7.05 4.09 -14.32
C ALA A 191 -7.31 3.90 -15.82
N VAL A 192 -8.51 4.26 -16.28
CA VAL A 192 -8.92 4.24 -17.71
C VAL A 192 -8.17 5.28 -18.54
N LEU A 193 -7.70 6.38 -17.95
CA LEU A 193 -6.98 7.45 -18.66
C LEU A 193 -5.51 7.13 -18.94
N CYS A 194 -4.94 6.12 -18.30
CA CYS A 194 -3.55 5.67 -18.52
C CYS A 194 -3.41 4.57 -19.59
N GLY A 195 -4.38 4.37 -20.46
CA GLY A 195 -4.21 3.56 -21.68
C GLY A 195 -4.12 2.05 -21.48
N LEU A 196 -4.67 1.49 -20.40
CA LEU A 196 -4.84 0.05 -20.21
C LEU A 196 -6.28 -0.39 -20.57
N GLY A 197 -6.79 0.15 -21.65
CA GLY A 197 -8.00 -0.32 -22.28
C GLY A 197 -7.62 -1.29 -23.41
N GLN A 198 -8.13 -2.50 -23.31
CA GLN A 198 -8.21 -3.51 -24.39
C GLN A 198 -6.88 -4.20 -24.77
N ASP A 199 -6.66 -5.36 -24.15
CA ASP A 199 -6.39 -6.61 -24.86
C ASP A 199 -6.98 -7.76 -24.03
#